data_0342ee43875c1f18ace55b706f478768
#
_entry.id   0342ee43875c1f18ace55b706f478768
#
_cell.length_a   1.000
_cell.length_b   1.000
_cell.length_c   1.000
_cell.angle_alpha   90.00
_cell.angle_beta   90.00
_cell.angle_gamma   90.00
#
_symmetry.space_group_name_H-M   'P 1'
#
loop_
_entity.id
_entity.type
_entity.pdbx_description
1 polymer ?
#
loop_
_entity_poly.entity_id
_entity_poly.type
_entity_poly.pdbx_seq_one_letter_code
_entity_poly.pdbx_strand_id
1 'polypeptide(L)'
;MLDRIRMEAIETLLKRMEDEREDLVVIVAGYPKLMDQCIASNPGLWSRFSKKISFPDYTPEELLDILQYMVKKNGFTISEPALDYAYEVLEKKYNTRGEDFANAREVRNLFESAVVSQADRLYGQTGLSDEDLCRLEESDFKYNELMIE
;
A
#
# COMPACT_ATOMS: atom_id res chain seq x y z
N MET A 1 33.84 4.58 3.36
CA MET A 1 33.44 5.89 3.92
C MET A 1 31.97 5.88 4.38
N LEU A 2 31.02 5.45 3.55
CA LEU A 2 29.59 5.35 3.89
C LEU A 2 29.29 4.41 5.06
N ASP A 3 29.96 3.25 5.14
CA ASP A 3 29.75 2.27 6.19
C ASP A 3 30.20 2.78 7.57
N ARG A 4 31.25 3.59 7.61
CA ARG A 4 31.72 4.21 8.84
C ARG A 4 30.70 5.23 9.38
N ILE A 5 30.12 6.04 8.52
CA ILE A 5 29.08 7.01 8.90
C ILE A 5 27.82 6.30 9.42
N ARG A 6 27.44 5.18 8.78
CA ARG A 6 26.33 4.34 9.24
C ARG A 6 26.58 3.75 10.61
N MET A 7 27.78 3.25 10.86
CA MET A 7 28.15 2.69 12.18
C MET A 7 28.12 3.76 13.27
N GLU A 8 28.70 4.94 13.03
CA GLU A 8 28.70 6.05 13.98
C GLU A 8 27.27 6.53 14.30
N ALA A 9 26.37 6.54 13.31
CA ALA A 9 24.95 6.89 13.52
C ALA A 9 24.23 5.85 14.39
N ILE A 10 24.48 4.56 14.15
CA ILE A 10 23.90 3.47 14.95
C ILE A 10 24.41 3.54 16.39
N GLU A 11 25.71 3.72 16.61
CA GLU A 11 26.30 3.86 17.95
C GLU A 11 25.73 5.07 18.70
N THR A 12 25.55 6.19 18.03
CA THR A 12 24.93 7.38 18.61
C THR A 12 23.48 7.12 19.01
N LEU A 13 22.71 6.42 18.16
CA LEU A 13 21.34 6.03 18.45
C LEU A 13 21.27 5.08 19.66
N LEU A 14 22.12 4.06 19.67
CA LEU A 14 22.18 3.10 20.78
C LEU A 14 22.50 3.76 22.11
N LYS A 15 23.44 4.73 22.11
CA LYS A 15 23.79 5.50 23.29
C LYS A 15 22.58 6.32 23.79
N ARG A 16 21.89 7.03 22.90
CA ARG A 16 20.68 7.79 23.28
C ARG A 16 19.57 6.90 23.82
N MET A 17 19.35 5.75 23.20
CA MET A 17 18.36 4.77 23.68
C MET A 17 18.66 4.27 25.09
N GLU A 18 19.93 4.27 25.52
CA GLU A 18 20.33 3.91 26.88
C GLU A 18 20.20 5.10 27.84
N ASP A 19 20.74 6.25 27.43
CA ASP A 19 20.80 7.45 28.29
C ASP A 19 19.41 8.02 28.54
N GLU A 20 18.50 7.96 27.58
CA GLU A 20 17.16 8.57 27.58
C GLU A 20 16.04 7.50 27.60
N ARG A 21 16.28 6.31 28.12
CA ARG A 21 15.37 5.14 28.02
C ARG A 21 13.98 5.35 28.63
N GLU A 22 13.81 6.33 29.52
CA GLU A 22 12.53 6.64 30.16
C GLU A 22 11.68 7.60 29.33
N ASP A 23 12.34 8.41 28.47
CA ASP A 23 11.68 9.48 27.72
C ASP A 23 11.72 9.24 26.19
N LEU A 24 12.55 8.28 25.70
CA LEU A 24 12.74 8.04 24.28
C LEU A 24 12.07 6.76 23.82
N VAL A 25 11.17 6.88 22.84
CA VAL A 25 10.63 5.75 22.08
C VAL A 25 11.20 5.76 20.67
N VAL A 26 11.84 4.65 20.27
CA VAL A 26 12.39 4.49 18.93
C VAL A 26 11.58 3.43 18.18
N ILE A 27 11.05 3.83 17.04
CA ILE A 27 10.34 2.94 16.11
C ILE A 27 11.12 2.92 14.80
N VAL A 28 11.50 1.71 14.36
CA VAL A 28 12.13 1.49 13.07
C VAL A 28 11.20 0.67 12.19
N ALA A 29 11.11 1.03 10.92
CA ALA A 29 10.28 0.33 9.95
C ALA A 29 11.07 0.09 8.66
N GLY A 30 10.83 -1.04 8.03
CA GLY A 30 11.49 -1.41 6.78
C GLY A 30 11.06 -2.80 6.32
N TYR A 31 11.58 -3.23 5.19
CA TYR A 31 11.32 -4.56 4.66
C TYR A 31 11.90 -5.65 5.58
N PRO A 32 11.17 -6.75 5.85
CA PRO A 32 11.55 -7.76 6.83
C PRO A 32 12.99 -8.27 6.69
N LYS A 33 13.40 -8.67 5.50
CA LYS A 33 14.77 -9.16 5.25
C LYS A 33 15.85 -8.12 5.55
N LEU A 34 15.63 -6.87 5.13
CA LEU A 34 16.59 -5.79 5.37
C LEU A 34 16.64 -5.41 6.85
N MET A 35 15.50 -5.44 7.53
CA MET A 35 15.43 -5.21 8.97
C MET A 35 16.14 -6.30 9.76
N ASP A 36 15.91 -7.57 9.41
CA ASP A 36 16.60 -8.69 10.07
C ASP A 36 18.12 -8.61 9.86
N GLN A 37 18.59 -8.26 8.68
CA GLN A 37 20.00 -8.03 8.40
C GLN A 37 20.58 -6.84 9.18
N CYS A 38 19.86 -5.73 9.23
CA CYS A 38 20.27 -4.54 9.97
C CYS A 38 20.39 -4.82 11.47
N ILE A 39 19.40 -5.47 12.06
CA ILE A 39 19.38 -5.81 13.48
C ILE A 39 20.48 -6.86 13.79
N ALA A 40 20.66 -7.87 12.94
CA ALA A 40 21.68 -8.90 13.10
C ALA A 40 23.11 -8.36 12.96
N SER A 41 23.31 -7.25 12.26
CA SER A 41 24.63 -6.64 12.04
C SER A 41 25.22 -6.01 13.30
N ASN A 42 24.40 -5.73 14.33
CA ASN A 42 24.84 -5.11 15.59
C ASN A 42 24.12 -5.71 16.80
N PRO A 43 24.87 -6.42 17.69
CA PRO A 43 24.28 -7.01 18.90
C PRO A 43 23.57 -5.99 19.82
N GLY A 44 24.00 -4.73 19.81
CA GLY A 44 23.38 -3.65 20.56
C GLY A 44 21.99 -3.28 20.06
N LEU A 45 21.72 -3.38 18.74
CA LEU A 45 20.39 -3.22 18.18
C LEU A 45 19.46 -4.36 18.59
N TRP A 46 19.94 -5.60 18.49
CA TRP A 46 19.18 -6.78 18.86
C TRP A 46 18.64 -6.72 20.30
N SER A 47 19.49 -6.31 21.24
CA SER A 47 19.10 -6.26 22.66
C SER A 47 18.10 -5.14 22.99
N ARG A 48 18.01 -4.09 22.16
CA ARG A 48 17.15 -2.93 22.40
C ARG A 48 15.83 -2.97 21.65
N PHE A 49 15.79 -3.57 20.47
CA PHE A 49 14.55 -3.77 19.70
C PHE A 49 13.84 -5.07 20.16
N SER A 50 13.22 -5.02 21.33
CA SER A 50 12.56 -6.17 21.94
C SER A 50 11.19 -6.51 21.33
N LYS A 51 10.55 -5.59 20.60
CA LYS A 51 9.24 -5.78 19.98
C LYS A 51 9.36 -5.73 18.47
N LYS A 52 9.00 -6.83 17.81
CA LYS A 52 8.86 -6.92 16.36
C LYS A 52 7.38 -7.01 16.02
N ILE A 53 6.91 -6.05 15.23
CA ILE A 53 5.54 -6.05 14.69
C ILE A 53 5.65 -6.35 13.20
N SER A 54 5.03 -7.43 12.78
CA SER A 54 4.96 -7.80 11.37
C SER A 54 3.65 -7.30 10.77
N PHE A 55 3.75 -6.69 9.59
CA PHE A 55 2.61 -6.32 8.77
C PHE A 55 2.63 -7.24 7.54
N PRO A 56 1.84 -8.34 7.55
CA PRO A 56 1.75 -9.21 6.40
C PRO A 56 1.06 -8.48 5.25
N ASP A 57 1.20 -9.02 4.04
CA ASP A 57 0.43 -8.55 2.90
C ASP A 57 -1.06 -8.78 3.16
N TYR A 58 -1.88 -7.86 2.69
CA TYR A 58 -3.33 -8.04 2.68
C TYR A 58 -3.72 -9.16 1.72
N THR A 59 -4.75 -9.94 2.09
CA THR A 59 -5.36 -10.94 1.19
C THR A 59 -6.14 -10.23 0.07
N PRO A 60 -6.50 -10.94 -1.02
CA PRO A 60 -7.35 -10.36 -2.07
C PRO A 60 -8.67 -9.80 -1.55
N GLU A 61 -9.29 -10.47 -0.58
CA GLU A 61 -10.53 -10.04 0.07
C GLU A 61 -10.32 -8.74 0.85
N GLU A 62 -9.24 -8.65 1.63
CA GLU A 62 -8.90 -7.43 2.37
C GLU A 62 -8.57 -6.27 1.44
N LEU A 63 -7.91 -6.53 0.30
CA LEU A 63 -7.64 -5.52 -0.72
C LEU A 63 -8.95 -5.03 -1.36
N LEU A 64 -9.92 -5.92 -1.59
CA LEU A 64 -11.24 -5.56 -2.09
C LEU A 64 -12.01 -4.70 -1.07
N ASP A 65 -11.95 -5.05 0.22
CA ASP A 65 -12.55 -4.24 1.28
C ASP A 65 -11.95 -2.83 1.33
N ILE A 66 -10.63 -2.71 1.13
CA ILE A 66 -9.95 -1.41 1.02
C ILE A 66 -10.46 -0.63 -0.19
N LEU A 67 -10.67 -1.28 -1.35
CA LEU A 67 -11.25 -0.65 -2.54
C LEU A 67 -12.64 -0.12 -2.25
N GLN A 68 -13.52 -0.93 -1.70
CA GLN A 68 -14.89 -0.53 -1.35
C GLN A 68 -14.91 0.64 -0.37
N TYR A 69 -14.02 0.61 0.63
CA TYR A 69 -13.85 1.73 1.56
C TYR A 69 -13.43 3.02 0.84
N MET A 70 -12.46 2.94 -0.09
CA MET A 70 -12.01 4.10 -0.87
C MET A 70 -13.12 4.66 -1.77
N VAL A 71 -13.83 3.79 -2.48
CA VAL A 71 -14.99 4.14 -3.31
C VAL A 71 -16.00 4.93 -2.48
N LYS A 72 -16.46 4.36 -1.37
CA LYS A 72 -17.46 4.98 -0.50
C LYS A 72 -16.96 6.30 0.11
N LYS A 73 -15.71 6.34 0.59
CA LYS A 73 -15.11 7.52 1.22
C LYS A 73 -15.01 8.71 0.27
N ASN A 74 -14.84 8.45 -1.02
CA ASN A 74 -14.73 9.49 -2.05
C ASN A 74 -16.08 9.81 -2.72
N GLY A 75 -17.20 9.27 -2.22
CA GLY A 75 -18.55 9.57 -2.72
C GLY A 75 -18.91 8.81 -3.99
N PHE A 76 -18.15 7.77 -4.34
CA PHE A 76 -18.47 6.91 -5.48
C PHE A 76 -19.30 5.69 -5.06
N THR A 77 -19.91 5.06 -6.04
CA THR A 77 -20.50 3.73 -5.99
C THR A 77 -19.81 2.83 -7.01
N ILE A 78 -19.91 1.53 -6.85
CA ILE A 78 -19.32 0.55 -7.77
C ILE A 78 -20.37 -0.48 -8.14
N SER A 79 -20.47 -0.84 -9.42
CA SER A 79 -21.38 -1.87 -9.88
C SER A 79 -20.88 -3.27 -9.50
N GLU A 80 -21.79 -4.26 -9.34
CA GLU A 80 -21.39 -5.63 -9.04
C GLU A 80 -20.40 -6.21 -10.07
N PRO A 81 -20.61 -6.07 -11.39
CA PRO A 81 -19.63 -6.53 -12.38
C PRO A 81 -18.24 -5.86 -12.23
N ALA A 82 -18.23 -4.56 -11.86
CA ALA A 82 -16.99 -3.85 -11.61
C ALA A 82 -16.26 -4.36 -10.36
N LEU A 83 -17.01 -4.73 -9.33
CA LEU A 83 -16.46 -5.29 -8.10
C LEU A 83 -15.86 -6.66 -8.35
N ASP A 84 -16.55 -7.53 -9.09
CA ASP A 84 -16.05 -8.87 -9.47
C ASP A 84 -14.77 -8.76 -10.29
N TYR A 85 -14.74 -7.88 -11.28
CA TYR A 85 -13.54 -7.65 -12.09
C TYR A 85 -12.37 -7.08 -11.28
N ALA A 86 -12.65 -6.13 -10.39
CA ALA A 86 -11.62 -5.58 -9.51
C ALA A 86 -11.03 -6.66 -8.60
N TYR A 87 -11.86 -7.59 -8.10
CA TYR A 87 -11.37 -8.72 -7.30
C TYR A 87 -10.41 -9.60 -8.12
N GLU A 88 -10.77 -9.98 -9.36
CA GLU A 88 -9.91 -10.79 -10.24
C GLU A 88 -8.54 -10.11 -10.48
N VAL A 89 -8.55 -8.78 -10.70
CA VAL A 89 -7.30 -8.00 -10.88
C VAL A 89 -6.45 -8.03 -9.61
N LEU A 90 -7.05 -7.82 -8.45
CA LEU A 90 -6.35 -7.81 -7.17
C LEU A 90 -5.83 -9.21 -6.80
N GLU A 91 -6.61 -10.25 -7.05
CA GLU A 91 -6.20 -11.65 -6.85
C GLU A 91 -5.01 -12.02 -7.76
N LYS A 92 -5.07 -11.65 -9.03
CA LYS A 92 -3.96 -11.87 -9.98
C LYS A 92 -2.69 -11.17 -9.50
N LYS A 93 -2.78 -9.89 -9.10
CA LYS A 93 -1.64 -9.13 -8.55
C LYS A 93 -1.10 -9.78 -7.28
N TYR A 94 -1.95 -10.23 -6.38
CA TYR A 94 -1.55 -10.94 -5.16
C TYR A 94 -0.83 -12.25 -5.47
N ASN A 95 -1.34 -13.06 -6.40
CA ASN A 95 -0.77 -14.34 -6.76
C ASN A 95 0.58 -14.23 -7.51
N THR A 96 0.79 -13.14 -8.23
CA THR A 96 2.04 -12.86 -8.97
C THR A 96 2.98 -11.90 -8.24
N ARG A 97 2.68 -11.54 -6.98
CA ARG A 97 3.43 -10.54 -6.24
C ARG A 97 4.90 -10.89 -5.99
N GLY A 98 5.75 -9.89 -6.06
CA GLY A 98 7.15 -9.92 -5.65
C GLY A 98 7.37 -9.35 -4.25
N GLU A 99 8.63 -9.18 -3.86
CA GLU A 99 9.02 -8.60 -2.56
C GLU A 99 8.64 -7.10 -2.43
N ASP A 100 8.36 -6.44 -3.53
CA ASP A 100 8.00 -5.03 -3.67
C ASP A 100 6.49 -4.80 -3.82
N PHE A 101 5.68 -5.81 -3.57
CA PHE A 101 4.23 -5.70 -3.66
C PHE A 101 3.70 -4.55 -2.79
N ALA A 102 3.01 -3.62 -3.43
CA ALA A 102 2.67 -2.34 -2.81
C ALA A 102 1.36 -2.36 -1.99
N ASN A 103 0.71 -3.54 -1.85
CA ASN A 103 -0.47 -3.73 -0.99
C ASN A 103 -1.59 -2.69 -1.27
N ALA A 104 -2.04 -1.97 -0.24
CA ALA A 104 -3.08 -0.95 -0.35
C ALA A 104 -2.76 0.18 -1.35
N ARG A 105 -1.49 0.37 -1.74
CA ARG A 105 -1.13 1.32 -2.79
C ARG A 105 -1.57 0.82 -4.17
N GLU A 106 -1.51 -0.52 -4.41
CA GLU A 106 -2.06 -1.11 -5.64
C GLU A 106 -3.56 -0.83 -5.76
N VAL A 107 -4.28 -0.96 -4.64
CA VAL A 107 -5.71 -0.65 -4.59
C VAL A 107 -5.99 0.82 -4.89
N ARG A 108 -5.18 1.71 -4.33
CA ARG A 108 -5.30 3.15 -4.58
C ARG A 108 -5.08 3.47 -6.06
N ASN A 109 -4.01 2.93 -6.65
CA ASN A 109 -3.71 3.13 -8.07
C ASN A 109 -4.86 2.62 -8.94
N LEU A 110 -5.42 1.45 -8.61
CA LEU A 110 -6.57 0.88 -9.33
C LEU A 110 -7.80 1.79 -9.24
N PHE A 111 -8.12 2.30 -8.04
CA PHE A 111 -9.23 3.22 -7.83
C PHE A 111 -9.04 4.54 -8.59
N GLU A 112 -7.88 5.19 -8.44
CA GLU A 112 -7.58 6.48 -9.09
C GLU A 112 -7.64 6.36 -10.60
N SER A 113 -7.15 5.27 -11.15
CA SER A 113 -7.26 4.96 -12.57
C SER A 113 -8.69 4.74 -13.03
N ALA A 114 -9.50 4.01 -12.25
CA ALA A 114 -10.91 3.80 -12.58
C ALA A 114 -11.69 5.11 -12.59
N VAL A 115 -11.39 6.05 -11.68
CA VAL A 115 -12.01 7.39 -11.67
C VAL A 115 -11.63 8.19 -12.92
N VAL A 116 -10.38 8.12 -13.38
CA VAL A 116 -9.95 8.78 -14.63
C VAL A 116 -10.70 8.17 -15.83
N SER A 117 -10.76 6.84 -15.90
CA SER A 117 -11.48 6.14 -17.00
C SER A 117 -12.97 6.44 -17.01
N GLN A 118 -13.59 6.56 -15.83
CA GLN A 118 -14.99 6.99 -15.71
C GLN A 118 -15.18 8.42 -16.27
N ALA A 119 -14.28 9.34 -15.91
CA ALA A 119 -14.35 10.71 -16.41
C ALA A 119 -14.25 10.75 -17.96
N ASP A 120 -13.35 9.96 -18.54
CA ASP A 120 -13.22 9.83 -20.00
C ASP A 120 -14.46 9.20 -20.64
N ARG A 121 -15.04 8.15 -20.01
CA ARG A 121 -16.27 7.50 -20.48
C ARG A 121 -17.46 8.46 -20.49
N LEU A 122 -17.57 9.33 -19.50
CA LEU A 122 -18.68 10.27 -19.35
C LEU A 122 -18.48 11.57 -20.15
N TYR A 123 -17.24 11.82 -20.62
CA TYR A 123 -16.91 13.04 -21.34
C TYR A 123 -17.79 13.20 -22.59
N GLY A 124 -18.39 14.39 -22.73
CA GLY A 124 -19.28 14.73 -23.85
C GLY A 124 -20.68 14.15 -23.78
N GLN A 125 -21.04 13.37 -22.77
CA GLN A 125 -22.40 12.91 -22.54
C GLN A 125 -23.23 14.02 -21.89
N THR A 126 -24.54 14.06 -22.22
CA THR A 126 -25.50 15.02 -21.68
C THR A 126 -26.67 14.29 -21.02
N GLY A 127 -27.29 14.93 -20.02
CA GLY A 127 -28.43 14.34 -19.31
C GLY A 127 -28.07 13.27 -18.27
N LEU A 128 -26.81 13.23 -17.80
CA LEU A 128 -26.37 12.36 -16.76
C LEU A 128 -27.01 12.73 -15.41
N SER A 129 -27.42 11.73 -14.67
CA SER A 129 -27.88 11.88 -13.28
C SER A 129 -26.67 11.96 -12.33
N ASP A 130 -26.89 12.42 -11.09
CA ASP A 130 -25.87 12.39 -10.04
C ASP A 130 -25.40 10.94 -9.74
N GLU A 131 -26.28 9.96 -9.92
CA GLU A 131 -25.94 8.54 -9.77
C GLU A 131 -24.96 8.09 -10.86
N ASP A 132 -25.20 8.48 -12.13
CA ASP A 132 -24.30 8.16 -13.25
C ASP A 132 -22.91 8.78 -13.03
N LEU A 133 -22.86 10.00 -12.49
CA LEU A 133 -21.61 10.72 -12.23
C LEU A 133 -20.79 10.12 -11.08
N CYS A 134 -21.41 9.36 -10.19
CA CYS A 134 -20.73 8.74 -9.03
C CYS A 134 -20.49 7.24 -9.22
N ARG A 135 -20.97 6.63 -10.30
CA ARG A 135 -20.93 5.17 -10.48
C ARG A 135 -19.75 4.72 -11.32
N LEU A 136 -18.94 3.81 -10.73
CA LEU A 136 -17.86 3.11 -11.41
C LEU A 136 -18.40 1.82 -12.03
N GLU A 137 -18.11 1.62 -13.30
CA GLU A 137 -18.51 0.45 -14.08
C GLU A 137 -17.31 -0.44 -14.41
N GLU A 138 -17.55 -1.69 -14.77
CA GLU A 138 -16.52 -2.66 -15.13
C GLU A 138 -15.55 -2.13 -16.19
N SER A 139 -16.06 -1.40 -17.19
CA SER A 139 -15.24 -0.80 -18.25
C SER A 139 -14.20 0.19 -17.72
N ASP A 140 -14.49 0.85 -16.59
CA ASP A 140 -13.59 1.84 -16.00
C ASP A 140 -12.35 1.19 -15.39
N PHE A 141 -12.45 -0.08 -15.00
CA PHE A 141 -11.33 -0.86 -14.47
C PHE A 141 -10.52 -1.57 -15.57
N LYS A 142 -11.11 -1.82 -16.74
CA LYS A 142 -10.45 -2.51 -17.86
C LYS A 142 -9.46 -1.64 -18.63
N TYR A 143 -9.63 -0.32 -18.60
CA TYR A 143 -8.80 0.61 -19.37
C TYR A 143 -7.31 0.55 -18.99
N ASN A 144 -6.99 0.10 -17.80
CA ASN A 144 -5.62 0.03 -17.28
C ASN A 144 -4.79 -1.15 -17.81
N GLU A 145 -5.39 -2.22 -18.28
CA GLU A 145 -4.63 -3.33 -18.87
C GLU A 145 -3.97 -2.96 -20.21
N LEU A 146 -4.49 -1.95 -20.90
CA LEU A 146 -4.00 -1.49 -22.21
C LEU A 146 -2.82 -0.51 -22.13
N MET A 147 -2.49 -0.02 -20.91
CA MET A 147 -1.41 0.96 -20.71
C MET A 147 -0.15 0.35 -20.05
N ILE A 148 -0.12 -0.96 -19.80
CA ILE A 148 0.99 -1.65 -19.11
C ILE A 148 1.76 -2.59 -20.07
N GLU A 149 1.62 -2.41 -21.40
CA GLU A 149 2.50 -3.07 -22.38
C GLU A 149 3.71 -2.19 -22.77
#